data_ef7d980abd97578c9a0306e738de5e81
#
_entry.id   ef7d980abd97578c9a0306e738de5e81
#
_cell.length_a   1.000
_cell.length_b   1.000
_cell.length_c   1.000
_cell.angle_alpha   90.00
_cell.angle_beta   90.00
_cell.angle_gamma   90.00
#
_symmetry.space_group_name_H-M   'P 1'
#
loop_
_entity.id
_entity.type
_entity.pdbx_description
1 polymer ?
#
loop_
_entity_poly.entity_id
_entity_poly.type
_entity_poly.pdbx_seq_one_letter_code
_entity_poly.pdbx_strand_id
1 'polypeptide(L)'
;MCACESNDTAVANKTETITHPRIVIVGAGPSGIAAAAKLLENGFKNVTILEAEDRIGGRVYTSKIGDNSVDLGGQWVHGTEGNIVYKLANPLGVLDVSDKPNFGLEQEYLDSLGNHLDEAVTKNVSDFFFKYAGNWGVDTNMTTDSLGEHIEKVFDKHFKNNPEIFNDRRKFLHHLELFTISLESAENWTDISGAPHDQYRECPGDNMINWKERGYSTILDILMKRFPDPAMEIPVLSNTILESDVVCIDYLKNEEGPPVLVTTTKGQLYKADHVIVTVPLGVLKAKHESLFIPPLPDYKIETIKSLGFGSVAKIYLMFEKPFWNLGDRRVLHFTFIWNDAERTALQNETEKTWLLGISGARTVEHKPNLLEVWVAGKYAKDMELLLDEAILNHTMENLHRFLDKHYTVSEPLSMLRTRWYTNPHFRGTYSYRSVETEKKKVFPEMLERPLENGTILFAGEATHKDRFSTVDGAIASGWKAADRLINQYETLLPVNG
;
A
#
# COMPACT_ATOMS: atom_id res chain seq x y z
N MET A 1 -85.51 1.18 -25.76
CA MET A 1 -84.77 1.85 -24.69
C MET A 1 -83.66 0.92 -24.30
N CYS A 2 -82.50 1.12 -24.90
CA CYS A 2 -81.28 0.41 -24.52
C CYS A 2 -80.46 1.25 -23.62
N ALA A 3 -80.19 0.75 -22.42
CA ALA A 3 -79.25 1.33 -21.48
C ALA A 3 -77.84 0.83 -21.83
N CYS A 4 -76.93 1.76 -22.11
CA CYS A 4 -75.48 1.47 -22.20
C CYS A 4 -74.89 1.56 -20.79
N GLU A 5 -74.42 0.42 -20.28
CA GLU A 5 -73.56 0.40 -19.12
C GLU A 5 -72.11 0.67 -19.58
N SER A 6 -71.53 1.75 -19.07
CA SER A 6 -70.10 2.11 -19.23
C SER A 6 -69.26 1.31 -18.23
N ASN A 7 -68.49 0.37 -18.70
CA ASN A 7 -67.42 -0.28 -17.90
C ASN A 7 -66.22 0.64 -17.83
N ASP A 8 -66.08 1.37 -16.74
CA ASP A 8 -64.82 2.03 -16.33
C ASP A 8 -63.87 0.98 -15.72
N THR A 9 -62.98 0.42 -16.53
CA THR A 9 -61.85 -0.36 -16.05
C THR A 9 -60.79 0.63 -15.61
N ALA A 10 -60.74 0.93 -14.30
CA ALA A 10 -59.63 1.61 -13.69
C ALA A 10 -58.33 0.76 -13.86
N VAL A 11 -57.47 1.20 -14.74
CA VAL A 11 -56.11 0.67 -14.85
C VAL A 11 -55.36 1.14 -13.59
N ALA A 12 -55.24 0.24 -12.61
CA ALA A 12 -54.36 0.48 -11.46
C ALA A 12 -52.91 0.55 -11.99
N ASN A 13 -52.37 1.75 -12.11
CA ASN A 13 -50.94 1.99 -12.23
C ASN A 13 -50.26 1.35 -11.03
N LYS A 14 -49.72 0.13 -11.17
CA LYS A 14 -48.71 -0.40 -10.28
C LYS A 14 -47.48 0.49 -10.44
N THR A 15 -47.32 1.49 -9.55
CA THR A 15 -46.04 2.10 -9.29
C THR A 15 -45.10 0.98 -8.81
N GLU A 16 -44.34 0.40 -9.71
CA GLU A 16 -43.22 -0.45 -9.30
C GLU A 16 -42.33 0.41 -8.37
N THR A 17 -42.35 0.09 -7.10
CA THR A 17 -41.41 0.65 -6.13
C THR A 17 -40.02 0.22 -6.58
N ILE A 18 -39.26 1.16 -7.12
CA ILE A 18 -37.85 0.94 -7.47
C ILE A 18 -37.14 0.56 -6.19
N THR A 19 -36.83 -0.72 -6.02
CA THR A 19 -36.07 -1.21 -4.88
C THR A 19 -34.58 -1.03 -5.20
N HIS A 20 -33.93 -0.08 -4.52
CA HIS A 20 -32.49 0.09 -4.64
C HIS A 20 -31.76 -1.19 -4.18
N PRO A 21 -30.77 -1.69 -4.94
CA PRO A 21 -30.03 -2.88 -4.56
C PRO A 21 -29.28 -2.66 -3.25
N ARG A 22 -29.18 -3.71 -2.44
CA ARG A 22 -28.39 -3.72 -1.22
C ARG A 22 -26.95 -4.04 -1.58
N ILE A 23 -26.05 -3.14 -1.28
CA ILE A 23 -24.61 -3.29 -1.59
C ILE A 23 -23.86 -3.33 -0.26
N VAL A 24 -23.11 -4.42 -0.06
CA VAL A 24 -22.17 -4.54 1.06
C VAL A 24 -20.75 -4.39 0.53
N ILE A 25 -19.99 -3.48 1.13
CA ILE A 25 -18.57 -3.28 0.83
C ILE A 25 -17.77 -3.80 2.03
N VAL A 26 -16.84 -4.72 1.78
CA VAL A 26 -16.00 -5.32 2.81
C VAL A 26 -14.65 -4.61 2.83
N GLY A 27 -14.46 -3.76 3.83
CA GLY A 27 -13.29 -2.92 4.04
C GLY A 27 -13.52 -1.43 3.76
N ALA A 28 -13.14 -0.56 4.70
CA ALA A 28 -13.18 0.90 4.60
C ALA A 28 -11.79 1.51 4.28
N GLY A 29 -10.98 0.83 3.47
CA GLY A 29 -9.77 1.39 2.87
C GLY A 29 -10.09 2.36 1.72
N PRO A 30 -9.08 2.99 1.08
CA PRO A 30 -9.30 3.93 -0.02
C PRO A 30 -10.19 3.39 -1.15
N SER A 31 -10.07 2.09 -1.47
CA SER A 31 -10.88 1.43 -2.49
C SER A 31 -12.36 1.35 -2.08
N GLY A 32 -12.64 0.88 -0.85
CA GLY A 32 -14.01 0.76 -0.34
C GLY A 32 -14.69 2.11 -0.17
N ILE A 33 -13.98 3.10 0.38
CA ILE A 33 -14.46 4.48 0.53
C ILE A 33 -14.75 5.11 -0.85
N ALA A 34 -13.85 4.93 -1.81
CA ALA A 34 -14.03 5.46 -3.17
C ALA A 34 -15.25 4.83 -3.87
N ALA A 35 -15.44 3.51 -3.70
CA ALA A 35 -16.60 2.82 -4.24
C ALA A 35 -17.90 3.31 -3.58
N ALA A 36 -17.93 3.39 -2.24
CA ALA A 36 -19.09 3.84 -1.49
C ALA A 36 -19.48 5.29 -1.83
N ALA A 37 -18.50 6.20 -1.81
CA ALA A 37 -18.74 7.60 -2.16
C ALA A 37 -19.36 7.72 -3.55
N LYS A 38 -18.79 7.05 -4.54
CA LYS A 38 -19.28 7.08 -5.91
C LYS A 38 -20.68 6.50 -6.05
N LEU A 39 -20.98 5.39 -5.40
CA LEU A 39 -22.34 4.81 -5.39
C LEU A 39 -23.35 5.74 -4.75
N LEU A 40 -23.06 6.32 -3.58
CA LEU A 40 -23.95 7.23 -2.87
C LEU A 40 -24.22 8.52 -3.68
N GLU A 41 -23.20 9.07 -4.33
CA GLU A 41 -23.35 10.23 -5.23
C GLU A 41 -24.24 9.93 -6.45
N ASN A 42 -24.26 8.68 -6.91
CA ASN A 42 -25.11 8.24 -8.01
C ASN A 42 -26.47 7.70 -7.55
N GLY A 43 -26.89 8.03 -6.32
CA GLY A 43 -28.25 7.81 -5.83
C GLY A 43 -28.53 6.42 -5.26
N PHE A 44 -27.51 5.56 -5.08
CA PHE A 44 -27.69 4.30 -4.35
C PHE A 44 -27.93 4.58 -2.86
N LYS A 45 -28.99 4.03 -2.29
CA LYS A 45 -29.42 4.32 -0.91
C LYS A 45 -29.02 3.24 0.10
N ASN A 46 -28.87 2.00 -0.36
CA ASN A 46 -28.63 0.84 0.50
C ASN A 46 -27.18 0.36 0.37
N VAL A 47 -26.23 1.22 0.71
CA VAL A 47 -24.80 0.92 0.75
C VAL A 47 -24.37 0.76 2.20
N THR A 48 -23.73 -0.35 2.55
CA THR A 48 -23.16 -0.60 3.89
C THR A 48 -21.71 -0.99 3.76
N ILE A 49 -20.82 -0.37 4.54
CA ILE A 49 -19.42 -0.74 4.62
C ILE A 49 -19.17 -1.48 5.92
N LEU A 50 -18.54 -2.64 5.87
CA LEU A 50 -18.10 -3.42 7.03
C LEU A 50 -16.59 -3.32 7.15
N GLU A 51 -16.11 -2.67 8.22
CA GLU A 51 -14.68 -2.48 8.48
C GLU A 51 -14.26 -3.26 9.72
N ALA A 52 -13.16 -4.01 9.59
CA ALA A 52 -12.67 -4.86 10.67
C ALA A 52 -12.01 -4.08 11.82
N GLU A 53 -11.33 -2.96 11.48
CA GLU A 53 -10.66 -2.10 12.47
C GLU A 53 -11.66 -1.15 13.18
N ASP A 54 -11.19 -0.47 14.23
CA ASP A 54 -11.88 0.60 14.93
C ASP A 54 -11.78 1.97 14.20
N ARG A 55 -11.18 1.97 13.01
CA ARG A 55 -10.93 3.15 12.17
C ARG A 55 -11.11 2.84 10.69
N ILE A 56 -11.36 3.86 9.91
CA ILE A 56 -11.32 3.79 8.44
C ILE A 56 -9.89 3.99 7.91
N GLY A 57 -9.71 3.82 6.60
CA GLY A 57 -8.49 4.14 5.86
C GLY A 57 -7.60 2.94 5.55
N GLY A 58 -7.76 1.83 6.26
CA GLY A 58 -6.95 0.64 6.00
C GLY A 58 -5.45 0.94 6.08
N ARG A 59 -4.71 0.73 4.97
CA ARG A 59 -3.28 1.01 4.83
C ARG A 59 -2.92 2.48 4.54
N VAL A 60 -3.89 3.36 4.44
CA VAL A 60 -3.72 4.81 4.56
C VAL A 60 -4.03 5.18 6.00
N TYR A 61 -2.98 5.47 6.76
CA TYR A 61 -3.09 5.71 8.19
C TYR A 61 -2.10 6.79 8.63
N THR A 62 -2.62 7.96 8.94
CA THR A 62 -1.88 9.06 9.56
C THR A 62 -2.10 9.03 11.06
N SER A 63 -1.03 9.09 11.84
CA SER A 63 -1.04 9.11 13.30
C SER A 63 -0.30 10.33 13.84
N LYS A 64 -0.27 10.48 15.14
CA LYS A 64 0.43 11.57 15.83
C LYS A 64 1.66 11.06 16.61
N ILE A 65 2.73 11.83 16.53
CA ILE A 65 3.89 11.73 17.42
C ILE A 65 4.25 13.15 17.89
N GLY A 66 3.98 13.46 19.16
CA GLY A 66 3.91 14.85 19.62
C GLY A 66 2.89 15.65 18.80
N ASP A 67 3.26 16.82 18.34
CA ASP A 67 2.42 17.68 17.50
C ASP A 67 2.46 17.29 16.00
N ASN A 68 3.36 16.38 15.63
CA ASN A 68 3.54 16.01 14.21
C ASN A 68 2.51 14.98 13.75
N SER A 69 2.04 15.12 12.51
CA SER A 69 1.30 14.07 11.80
C SER A 69 2.28 13.25 10.97
N VAL A 70 2.27 11.93 11.14
CA VAL A 70 3.13 11.00 10.40
C VAL A 70 2.31 9.89 9.74
N ASP A 71 2.76 9.44 8.58
CA ASP A 71 2.07 8.42 7.81
C ASP A 71 2.67 7.03 8.09
N LEU A 72 1.96 6.25 8.85
CA LEU A 72 2.31 4.85 9.14
C LEU A 72 2.13 3.94 7.90
N GLY A 73 1.24 4.32 6.99
CA GLY A 73 0.99 3.62 5.72
C GLY A 73 1.54 4.36 4.51
N GLY A 74 0.71 4.53 3.47
CA GLY A 74 1.01 5.36 2.31
C GLY A 74 1.46 6.76 2.75
N GLN A 75 2.49 7.29 2.10
CA GLN A 75 3.17 8.53 2.53
C GLN A 75 3.30 9.55 1.41
N TRP A 76 3.70 9.11 0.22
CA TRP A 76 3.91 9.99 -0.93
C TRP A 76 2.91 9.74 -2.04
N VAL A 77 2.62 10.79 -2.79
CA VAL A 77 1.92 10.69 -4.07
C VAL A 77 2.98 10.58 -5.17
N HIS A 78 2.89 9.52 -5.96
CA HIS A 78 3.87 9.21 -6.99
C HIS A 78 3.41 9.70 -8.36
N GLY A 79 4.06 10.77 -8.85
CA GLY A 79 3.76 11.38 -10.14
C GLY A 79 2.54 12.32 -10.13
N THR A 80 2.50 13.19 -11.14
CA THR A 80 1.47 14.22 -11.28
C THR A 80 0.49 13.91 -12.40
N GLU A 81 0.99 13.38 -13.53
CA GLU A 81 0.18 13.14 -14.72
C GLU A 81 -0.57 11.80 -14.62
N GLY A 82 -1.91 11.88 -14.64
CA GLY A 82 -2.76 10.69 -14.56
C GLY A 82 -2.92 10.09 -13.16
N ASN A 83 -2.25 10.63 -12.13
CA ASN A 83 -2.43 10.20 -10.74
C ASN A 83 -3.74 10.80 -10.17
N ILE A 84 -4.65 9.93 -9.74
CA ILE A 84 -5.96 10.30 -9.19
C ILE A 84 -5.81 11.10 -7.91
N VAL A 85 -4.91 10.68 -7.02
CA VAL A 85 -4.69 11.37 -5.74
C VAL A 85 -4.17 12.78 -5.96
N TYR A 86 -3.19 12.94 -6.86
CA TYR A 86 -2.69 14.25 -7.23
C TYR A 86 -3.79 15.13 -7.82
N LYS A 87 -4.56 14.58 -8.77
CA LYS A 87 -5.68 15.29 -9.41
C LYS A 87 -6.71 15.80 -8.41
N LEU A 88 -6.99 15.03 -7.35
CA LEU A 88 -7.97 15.38 -6.33
C LEU A 88 -7.41 16.37 -5.30
N ALA A 89 -6.16 16.17 -4.86
CA ALA A 89 -5.60 16.87 -3.70
C ALA A 89 -4.84 18.15 -4.08
N ASN A 90 -4.16 18.20 -5.24
CA ASN A 90 -3.35 19.35 -5.64
C ASN A 90 -4.14 20.66 -5.76
N PRO A 91 -5.36 20.69 -6.34
CA PRO A 91 -6.16 21.92 -6.42
C PRO A 91 -6.55 22.49 -5.04
N LEU A 92 -6.48 21.66 -3.99
CA LEU A 92 -6.81 22.06 -2.62
C LEU A 92 -5.60 22.60 -1.84
N GLY A 93 -4.42 22.66 -2.46
CA GLY A 93 -3.20 23.22 -1.88
C GLY A 93 -2.59 22.42 -0.73
N VAL A 94 -2.97 21.14 -0.58
CA VAL A 94 -2.53 20.25 0.51
C VAL A 94 -1.29 19.42 0.18
N LEU A 95 -0.83 19.49 -1.05
CA LEU A 95 0.36 18.79 -1.53
C LEU A 95 1.53 19.74 -1.72
N ASP A 96 2.75 19.20 -1.58
CA ASP A 96 4.00 19.89 -1.87
C ASP A 96 4.97 18.96 -2.57
N VAL A 97 5.76 19.51 -3.49
CA VAL A 97 6.84 18.77 -4.14
C VAL A 97 7.97 18.61 -3.11
N SER A 98 8.55 17.43 -3.06
CA SER A 98 9.64 17.14 -2.14
C SER A 98 10.85 18.05 -2.41
N ASP A 99 11.46 18.59 -1.34
CA ASP A 99 12.79 19.21 -1.39
C ASP A 99 13.88 18.20 -1.76
N LYS A 100 13.53 16.90 -1.86
CA LYS A 100 14.41 15.77 -2.12
C LYS A 100 14.17 15.18 -3.54
N PRO A 101 14.26 15.99 -4.61
CA PRO A 101 13.83 15.58 -5.96
C PRO A 101 14.64 14.41 -6.53
N ASN A 102 15.79 14.11 -5.94
CA ASN A 102 16.63 12.99 -6.34
C ASN A 102 17.22 12.32 -5.09
N PHE A 103 17.13 11.02 -4.99
CA PHE A 103 17.71 10.18 -3.95
C PHE A 103 19.23 10.31 -3.78
N GLY A 104 19.89 11.33 -4.32
CA GLY A 104 21.34 11.46 -4.38
C GLY A 104 21.96 12.75 -3.87
N LEU A 105 21.18 13.78 -3.57
CA LEU A 105 21.72 15.05 -3.05
C LEU A 105 21.47 15.15 -1.53
N GLU A 106 22.49 15.51 -0.75
CA GLU A 106 22.47 15.58 0.71
C GLU A 106 22.29 14.22 1.41
N GLN A 107 22.76 13.14 0.78
CA GLN A 107 22.78 11.79 1.32
C GLN A 107 24.17 11.48 1.84
N GLU A 108 24.26 10.92 3.05
CA GLU A 108 25.51 10.41 3.62
C GLU A 108 25.52 8.89 3.62
N TYR A 109 26.56 8.31 3.05
CA TYR A 109 26.79 6.86 3.07
C TYR A 109 27.83 6.53 4.15
N LEU A 110 27.40 5.70 5.11
CA LEU A 110 28.24 5.29 6.22
C LEU A 110 28.34 3.77 6.28
N ASP A 111 29.53 3.27 6.61
CA ASP A 111 29.71 1.84 6.89
C ASP A 111 29.38 1.51 8.37
N SER A 112 29.30 0.23 8.69
CA SER A 112 28.97 -0.25 10.04
C SER A 112 30.08 -0.01 11.10
N LEU A 113 31.20 0.58 10.70
CA LEU A 113 32.24 1.11 11.60
C LEU A 113 32.13 2.64 11.77
N GLY A 114 31.10 3.27 11.18
CA GLY A 114 30.85 4.71 11.25
C GLY A 114 31.78 5.54 10.33
N ASN A 115 32.38 4.97 9.30
CA ASN A 115 33.18 5.72 8.35
C ASN A 115 32.32 6.14 7.16
N HIS A 116 32.54 7.35 6.63
CA HIS A 116 31.98 7.73 5.34
C HIS A 116 32.59 6.86 4.24
N LEU A 117 31.76 6.40 3.31
CA LEU A 117 32.24 5.75 2.11
C LEU A 117 32.71 6.79 1.09
N ASP A 118 33.60 6.37 0.21
CA ASP A 118 34.08 7.23 -0.88
C ASP A 118 32.90 7.62 -1.81
N GLU A 119 32.80 8.91 -2.11
CA GLU A 119 31.72 9.48 -2.89
C GLU A 119 31.70 8.96 -4.34
N ALA A 120 32.88 8.74 -4.93
CA ALA A 120 32.97 8.22 -6.29
C ALA A 120 32.51 6.76 -6.33
N VAL A 121 32.81 5.97 -5.28
CA VAL A 121 32.35 4.58 -5.16
C VAL A 121 30.85 4.53 -4.99
N THR A 122 30.28 5.29 -4.07
CA THR A 122 28.83 5.32 -3.80
C THR A 122 28.05 5.82 -5.00
N LYS A 123 28.56 6.85 -5.69
CA LYS A 123 27.98 7.35 -6.93
C LYS A 123 27.97 6.28 -8.04
N ASN A 124 29.08 5.57 -8.23
CA ASN A 124 29.15 4.50 -9.23
C ASN A 124 28.15 3.38 -8.96
N VAL A 125 27.97 2.99 -7.69
CA VAL A 125 26.99 1.95 -7.30
C VAL A 125 25.55 2.47 -7.49
N SER A 126 25.27 3.72 -7.16
CA SER A 126 23.96 4.35 -7.37
C SER A 126 23.64 4.49 -8.86
N ASP A 127 24.57 5.00 -9.67
CA ASP A 127 24.41 5.13 -11.13
C ASP A 127 24.16 3.74 -11.78
N PHE A 128 24.88 2.70 -11.31
CA PHE A 128 24.64 1.33 -11.72
C PHE A 128 23.21 0.91 -11.39
N PHE A 129 22.76 1.12 -10.15
CA PHE A 129 21.44 0.71 -9.72
C PHE A 129 20.34 1.37 -10.57
N PHE A 130 20.37 2.68 -10.71
CA PHE A 130 19.36 3.41 -11.50
C PHE A 130 19.39 3.03 -12.98
N LYS A 131 20.54 2.63 -13.50
CA LYS A 131 20.65 2.17 -14.89
C LYS A 131 20.03 0.79 -15.11
N TYR A 132 20.21 -0.16 -14.18
CA TYR A 132 19.88 -1.57 -14.38
C TYR A 132 18.68 -2.08 -13.56
N ALA A 133 18.33 -1.40 -12.49
CA ALA A 133 17.22 -1.77 -11.62
C ALA A 133 16.20 -0.65 -11.42
N GLY A 134 16.62 0.63 -11.44
CA GLY A 134 15.77 1.78 -11.21
C GLY A 134 15.00 2.28 -12.43
N ASN A 135 15.47 1.97 -13.64
CA ASN A 135 14.70 2.21 -14.87
C ASN A 135 13.93 0.93 -15.20
N TRP A 136 12.83 0.74 -14.55
CA TRP A 136 11.87 -0.32 -14.82
C TRP A 136 11.61 -0.44 -16.33
N GLY A 137 12.34 -1.29 -17.04
CA GLY A 137 12.11 -1.56 -18.45
C GLY A 137 13.26 -1.37 -19.44
N VAL A 138 14.49 -1.04 -19.00
CA VAL A 138 15.61 -0.78 -19.93
C VAL A 138 16.28 -2.07 -20.44
N ASP A 139 16.26 -3.17 -19.70
CA ASP A 139 16.78 -4.44 -20.21
C ASP A 139 15.65 -5.37 -20.63
N THR A 140 15.17 -5.17 -21.87
CA THR A 140 14.14 -5.98 -22.52
C THR A 140 14.54 -7.45 -22.74
N ASN A 141 15.75 -7.83 -22.34
CA ASN A 141 16.27 -9.20 -22.43
C ASN A 141 16.15 -9.96 -21.09
N MET A 142 15.46 -9.40 -20.08
CA MET A 142 15.17 -10.13 -18.85
C MET A 142 14.25 -11.31 -19.17
N THR A 143 14.74 -12.49 -18.87
CA THR A 143 13.97 -13.73 -18.96
C THR A 143 13.07 -13.89 -17.72
N THR A 144 12.42 -15.02 -17.58
CA THR A 144 11.58 -15.39 -16.41
C THR A 144 12.37 -15.49 -15.09
N ASP A 145 13.63 -15.13 -15.06
CA ASP A 145 14.50 -15.11 -13.88
C ASP A 145 14.04 -14.02 -12.88
N SER A 146 14.55 -14.10 -11.65
CA SER A 146 14.27 -13.10 -10.64
C SER A 146 15.04 -11.80 -10.90
N LEU A 147 14.47 -10.68 -10.43
CA LEU A 147 15.14 -9.37 -10.49
C LEU A 147 16.48 -9.40 -9.74
N GLY A 148 16.54 -10.06 -8.56
CA GLY A 148 17.75 -10.18 -7.76
C GLY A 148 18.87 -10.92 -8.52
N GLU A 149 18.57 -12.09 -9.10
CA GLU A 149 19.55 -12.84 -9.90
C GLU A 149 20.04 -12.03 -11.10
N HIS A 150 19.15 -11.27 -11.72
CA HIS A 150 19.54 -10.39 -12.83
C HIS A 150 20.51 -9.30 -12.36
N ILE A 151 20.17 -8.58 -11.29
CA ILE A 151 21.02 -7.51 -10.73
C ILE A 151 22.40 -8.06 -10.36
N GLU A 152 22.48 -9.23 -9.71
CA GLU A 152 23.78 -9.86 -9.38
C GLU A 152 24.63 -10.14 -10.61
N LYS A 153 24.03 -10.74 -11.65
CA LYS A 153 24.74 -11.04 -12.91
C LYS A 153 25.29 -9.79 -13.59
N VAL A 154 24.47 -8.73 -13.68
CA VAL A 154 24.91 -7.49 -14.33
C VAL A 154 25.87 -6.71 -13.45
N PHE A 155 25.77 -6.77 -12.12
CA PHE A 155 26.74 -6.21 -11.19
C PHE A 155 28.13 -6.82 -11.39
N ASP A 156 28.21 -8.14 -11.39
CA ASP A 156 29.47 -8.87 -11.60
C ASP A 156 30.09 -8.53 -12.95
N LYS A 157 29.29 -8.46 -14.01
CA LYS A 157 29.78 -8.09 -15.35
C LYS A 157 30.26 -6.64 -15.39
N HIS A 158 29.55 -5.72 -14.74
CA HIS A 158 29.84 -4.29 -14.79
C HIS A 158 31.10 -3.95 -14.00
N PHE A 159 31.23 -4.47 -12.78
CA PHE A 159 32.30 -4.11 -11.85
C PHE A 159 33.51 -5.05 -11.83
N LYS A 160 33.58 -6.11 -12.66
CA LYS A 160 34.66 -7.08 -12.68
C LYS A 160 36.07 -6.46 -12.80
N ASN A 161 36.20 -5.30 -13.43
CA ASN A 161 37.48 -4.59 -13.63
C ASN A 161 37.63 -3.40 -12.65
N ASN A 162 36.74 -3.24 -11.67
CA ASN A 162 36.82 -2.24 -10.60
C ASN A 162 37.03 -2.99 -9.27
N PRO A 163 38.29 -3.24 -8.85
CA PRO A 163 38.56 -4.04 -7.65
C PRO A 163 38.04 -3.39 -6.36
N GLU A 164 37.93 -2.07 -6.28
CA GLU A 164 37.43 -1.34 -5.13
C GLU A 164 35.97 -1.66 -4.83
N ILE A 165 35.13 -1.76 -5.86
CA ILE A 165 33.71 -2.13 -5.71
C ILE A 165 33.55 -3.65 -5.70
N PHE A 166 34.29 -4.36 -6.56
CA PHE A 166 34.12 -5.81 -6.74
C PHE A 166 34.57 -6.63 -5.52
N ASN A 167 35.62 -6.19 -4.81
CA ASN A 167 36.07 -6.84 -3.58
C ASN A 167 35.04 -6.70 -2.44
N ASP A 168 34.29 -5.62 -2.45
CA ASP A 168 33.22 -5.32 -1.48
C ASP A 168 31.81 -5.71 -2.02
N ARG A 169 31.77 -6.57 -3.02
CA ARG A 169 30.55 -6.99 -3.73
C ARG A 169 29.39 -7.32 -2.80
N ARG A 170 29.62 -8.07 -1.73
CA ARG A 170 28.55 -8.54 -0.83
C ARG A 170 27.87 -7.40 -0.09
N LYS A 171 28.62 -6.40 0.38
CA LYS A 171 28.04 -5.26 1.10
C LYS A 171 27.21 -4.38 0.16
N PHE A 172 27.67 -4.16 -1.07
CA PHE A 172 26.92 -3.37 -2.03
C PHE A 172 25.67 -4.09 -2.54
N LEU A 173 25.76 -5.38 -2.84
CA LEU A 173 24.58 -6.17 -3.22
C LEU A 173 23.55 -6.23 -2.10
N HIS A 174 23.96 -6.37 -0.84
CA HIS A 174 23.04 -6.31 0.29
C HIS A 174 22.33 -4.94 0.38
N HIS A 175 23.06 -3.84 0.17
CA HIS A 175 22.45 -2.52 0.12
C HIS A 175 21.42 -2.39 -1.02
N LEU A 176 21.78 -2.85 -2.22
CA LEU A 176 20.88 -2.82 -3.38
C LEU A 176 19.65 -3.72 -3.17
N GLU A 177 19.83 -4.89 -2.54
CA GLU A 177 18.71 -5.74 -2.15
C GLU A 177 17.74 -5.02 -1.20
N LEU A 178 18.26 -4.43 -0.11
CA LEU A 178 17.42 -3.70 0.86
C LEU A 178 16.63 -2.58 0.20
N PHE A 179 17.27 -1.82 -0.68
CA PHE A 179 16.60 -0.77 -1.42
C PHE A 179 15.49 -1.35 -2.32
N THR A 180 15.78 -2.38 -3.09
CA THR A 180 14.83 -3.04 -3.99
C THR A 180 13.63 -3.60 -3.23
N ILE A 181 13.86 -4.38 -2.15
CA ILE A 181 12.75 -4.97 -1.39
C ILE A 181 11.96 -3.93 -0.59
N SER A 182 12.54 -2.77 -0.28
CA SER A 182 11.78 -1.67 0.36
C SER A 182 10.79 -1.03 -0.61
N LEU A 183 11.12 -0.96 -1.90
CA LEU A 183 10.22 -0.44 -2.94
C LEU A 183 9.12 -1.45 -3.29
N GLU A 184 9.47 -2.74 -3.39
CA GLU A 184 8.57 -3.81 -3.83
C GLU A 184 7.81 -4.47 -2.67
N SER A 185 8.17 -4.20 -1.42
CA SER A 185 7.62 -4.93 -0.26
C SER A 185 7.87 -6.44 -0.32
N ALA A 186 8.93 -6.89 -0.97
CA ALA A 186 9.25 -8.31 -1.07
C ALA A 186 10.04 -8.81 0.14
N GLU A 187 10.02 -10.13 0.39
CA GLU A 187 10.84 -10.72 1.45
C GLU A 187 12.31 -10.80 1.03
N ASN A 188 12.55 -11.17 -0.23
CA ASN A 188 13.86 -11.22 -0.86
C ASN A 188 13.72 -10.68 -2.29
N TRP A 189 14.76 -10.10 -2.83
CA TRP A 189 14.72 -9.63 -4.21
C TRP A 189 14.67 -10.74 -5.26
N THR A 190 15.04 -11.99 -4.87
CA THR A 190 14.89 -13.17 -5.71
C THR A 190 13.45 -13.64 -5.90
N ASP A 191 12.52 -13.14 -5.06
CA ASP A 191 11.09 -13.42 -5.22
C ASP A 191 10.42 -12.51 -6.23
N ILE A 192 11.04 -11.35 -6.54
CA ILE A 192 10.53 -10.34 -7.47
C ILE A 192 10.75 -10.83 -8.90
N SER A 193 9.74 -10.72 -9.73
CA SER A 193 9.86 -11.04 -11.15
C SER A 193 10.86 -10.15 -11.87
N GLY A 194 11.76 -10.76 -12.64
CA GLY A 194 12.64 -10.06 -13.56
C GLY A 194 12.02 -9.79 -14.93
N ALA A 195 10.79 -10.23 -15.18
CA ALA A 195 10.10 -9.95 -16.42
C ALA A 195 9.93 -8.42 -16.61
N PRO A 196 9.92 -7.91 -17.87
CA PRO A 196 9.82 -6.49 -18.13
C PRO A 196 8.64 -5.88 -17.39
N HIS A 197 8.90 -4.80 -16.66
CA HIS A 197 7.90 -4.07 -15.89
C HIS A 197 6.99 -3.18 -16.74
N ASP A 198 6.85 -3.46 -18.05
CA ASP A 198 5.87 -2.79 -18.92
C ASP A 198 4.45 -2.87 -18.37
N GLN A 199 4.24 -3.66 -17.33
CA GLN A 199 2.95 -3.83 -16.68
C GLN A 199 2.71 -2.85 -15.54
N TYR A 200 3.75 -2.28 -14.92
CA TYR A 200 3.58 -1.17 -13.98
C TYR A 200 3.74 0.15 -14.73
N ARG A 201 2.72 0.97 -14.68
CA ARG A 201 2.72 2.28 -15.35
C ARG A 201 2.91 3.38 -14.32
N GLU A 202 4.13 3.92 -14.26
CA GLU A 202 4.38 5.11 -13.48
C GLU A 202 3.58 6.30 -13.99
N CYS A 203 3.16 7.17 -13.06
CA CYS A 203 2.65 8.48 -13.41
C CYS A 203 3.82 9.44 -13.62
N PRO A 204 3.95 10.11 -14.78
CA PRO A 204 5.01 11.09 -14.96
C PRO A 204 4.96 12.21 -13.93
N GLY A 205 6.12 12.78 -13.60
CA GLY A 205 6.27 13.86 -12.64
C GLY A 205 7.04 13.44 -11.41
N ASP A 206 7.01 14.28 -10.35
CA ASP A 206 7.71 14.02 -9.11
C ASP A 206 7.12 12.80 -8.38
N ASN A 207 8.00 11.92 -7.89
CA ASN A 207 7.60 10.68 -7.23
C ASN A 207 7.54 10.79 -5.70
N MET A 208 7.87 11.95 -5.12
CA MET A 208 7.92 12.14 -3.67
C MET A 208 7.09 13.35 -3.22
N ILE A 209 5.89 13.50 -3.75
CA ILE A 209 4.97 14.58 -3.37
C ILE A 209 4.38 14.27 -2.00
N ASN A 210 4.56 15.19 -1.05
CA ASN A 210 4.16 15.03 0.34
C ASN A 210 2.88 15.81 0.70
N TRP A 211 2.34 15.54 1.90
CA TRP A 211 1.10 16.12 2.42
C TRP A 211 1.34 17.29 3.40
N LYS A 212 2.51 17.91 3.37
CA LYS A 212 2.90 19.01 4.29
C LYS A 212 2.73 18.60 5.76
N GLU A 213 2.06 19.41 6.55
CA GLU A 213 1.78 19.14 7.97
C GLU A 213 0.64 18.17 8.19
N ARG A 214 -0.14 17.86 7.14
CA ARG A 214 -1.32 16.99 7.26
C ARG A 214 -0.93 15.53 7.35
N GLY A 215 -1.13 14.78 6.34
CA GLY A 215 -0.87 13.36 6.17
C GLY A 215 -1.79 12.78 5.12
N TYR A 216 -1.44 11.63 4.64
CA TYR A 216 -2.12 10.98 3.52
C TYR A 216 -3.60 10.68 3.80
N SER A 217 -4.00 10.49 5.07
CA SER A 217 -5.40 10.26 5.43
C SER A 217 -6.33 11.39 4.99
N THR A 218 -5.80 12.57 4.66
CA THR A 218 -6.55 13.69 4.06
C THR A 218 -7.26 13.28 2.76
N ILE A 219 -6.71 12.31 1.99
CA ILE A 219 -7.36 11.81 0.78
C ILE A 219 -8.73 11.17 1.06
N LEU A 220 -8.91 10.57 2.23
CA LEU A 220 -10.17 9.95 2.63
C LEU A 220 -11.25 11.02 2.81
N ASP A 221 -10.89 12.14 3.46
CA ASP A 221 -11.79 13.28 3.62
C ASP A 221 -12.14 13.92 2.28
N ILE A 222 -11.18 13.99 1.35
CA ILE A 222 -11.42 14.48 -0.02
C ILE A 222 -12.38 13.55 -0.77
N LEU A 223 -12.19 12.22 -0.70
CA LEU A 223 -13.08 11.25 -1.35
C LEU A 223 -14.51 11.30 -0.80
N MET A 224 -14.66 11.56 0.51
CA MET A 224 -15.95 11.71 1.17
C MET A 224 -16.52 13.13 1.07
N LYS A 225 -15.83 14.06 0.40
CA LYS A 225 -16.14 15.50 0.33
C LYS A 225 -16.25 16.21 1.68
N ARG A 226 -15.63 15.66 2.73
CA ARG A 226 -15.52 16.32 4.04
C ARG A 226 -14.51 17.46 4.04
N PHE A 227 -13.59 17.45 3.08
CA PHE A 227 -12.60 18.48 2.90
C PHE A 227 -12.64 18.95 1.43
N PRO A 228 -12.58 20.26 1.13
CA PRO A 228 -12.36 21.37 2.09
C PRO A 228 -13.62 21.84 2.85
N ASP A 229 -14.83 21.47 2.42
CA ASP A 229 -16.09 21.94 3.00
C ASP A 229 -16.90 20.78 3.59
N PRO A 230 -16.97 20.64 4.93
CA PRO A 230 -17.74 19.58 5.57
C PRO A 230 -19.25 19.59 5.25
N ALA A 231 -19.79 20.74 4.79
CA ALA A 231 -21.22 20.81 4.43
C ALA A 231 -21.54 19.99 3.15
N MET A 232 -20.52 19.62 2.38
CA MET A 232 -20.64 18.80 1.17
C MET A 232 -20.46 17.31 1.42
N GLU A 233 -20.35 16.89 2.69
CA GLU A 233 -20.05 15.51 3.07
C GLU A 233 -21.01 14.50 2.45
N ILE A 234 -20.43 13.49 1.78
CA ILE A 234 -21.16 12.29 1.36
C ILE A 234 -21.26 11.35 2.57
N PRO A 235 -22.44 10.76 2.86
CA PRO A 235 -22.66 10.00 4.10
C PRO A 235 -21.99 8.61 4.11
N VAL A 236 -20.70 8.54 3.74
CA VAL A 236 -19.92 7.30 3.75
C VAL A 236 -19.71 6.81 5.18
N LEU A 237 -19.39 7.72 6.11
CA LEU A 237 -19.12 7.35 7.50
C LEU A 237 -20.35 6.81 8.20
N SER A 238 -21.52 7.42 8.00
CA SER A 238 -22.77 6.94 8.60
C SER A 238 -23.23 5.59 8.05
N ASN A 239 -22.68 5.18 6.89
CA ASN A 239 -22.91 3.87 6.27
C ASN A 239 -21.78 2.88 6.59
N THR A 240 -20.81 3.24 7.44
CA THR A 240 -19.67 2.38 7.81
C THR A 240 -19.89 1.83 9.23
N ILE A 241 -19.76 0.51 9.36
CA ILE A 241 -19.84 -0.20 10.62
C ILE A 241 -18.43 -0.70 10.95
N LEU A 242 -17.80 -0.07 11.93
CA LEU A 242 -16.47 -0.42 12.43
C LEU A 242 -16.52 -1.70 13.28
N GLU A 243 -15.35 -2.30 13.57
CA GLU A 243 -15.19 -3.54 14.35
C GLU A 243 -16.11 -4.67 13.86
N SER A 244 -16.23 -4.79 12.55
CA SER A 244 -17.11 -5.72 11.83
C SER A 244 -16.31 -6.60 10.86
N ASP A 245 -15.36 -7.39 11.42
CA ASP A 245 -14.53 -8.32 10.63
C ASP A 245 -15.42 -9.38 9.97
N VAL A 246 -15.42 -9.41 8.65
CA VAL A 246 -16.19 -10.35 7.84
C VAL A 246 -15.48 -11.69 7.79
N VAL A 247 -16.19 -12.75 8.17
CA VAL A 247 -15.65 -14.12 8.21
C VAL A 247 -16.25 -15.05 7.17
N CYS A 248 -17.40 -14.68 6.58
CA CYS A 248 -18.02 -15.48 5.53
C CYS A 248 -18.82 -14.60 4.56
N ILE A 249 -18.63 -14.87 3.27
CA ILE A 249 -19.41 -14.34 2.16
C ILE A 249 -20.02 -15.54 1.45
N ASP A 250 -21.28 -15.83 1.78
CA ASP A 250 -22.03 -16.93 1.21
C ASP A 250 -22.85 -16.43 0.01
N TYR A 251 -22.44 -16.83 -1.20
CA TYR A 251 -23.08 -16.48 -2.46
C TYR A 251 -23.65 -17.72 -3.19
N LEU A 252 -23.95 -18.77 -2.42
CA LEU A 252 -24.64 -19.95 -2.92
C LEU A 252 -26.07 -19.55 -3.29
N LYS A 253 -26.47 -19.79 -4.53
CA LYS A 253 -27.79 -19.40 -5.04
C LYS A 253 -28.90 -19.98 -4.18
N ASN A 254 -29.67 -19.13 -3.52
CA ASN A 254 -30.92 -19.48 -2.85
C ASN A 254 -32.10 -19.00 -3.71
N GLU A 255 -33.00 -19.90 -4.07
CA GLU A 255 -34.15 -19.58 -4.93
C GLU A 255 -35.11 -18.57 -4.29
N GLU A 256 -35.16 -18.45 -2.97
CA GLU A 256 -36.10 -17.60 -2.21
C GLU A 256 -35.47 -16.50 -1.37
N GLY A 257 -34.12 -16.32 -1.44
CA GLY A 257 -33.36 -15.41 -0.59
C GLY A 257 -32.58 -14.34 -1.33
N PRO A 258 -31.89 -13.47 -0.60
CA PRO A 258 -30.91 -12.56 -1.20
C PRO A 258 -29.75 -13.39 -1.78
N PRO A 259 -29.14 -12.92 -2.90
CA PRO A 259 -28.10 -13.68 -3.57
C PRO A 259 -26.82 -13.83 -2.73
N VAL A 260 -26.61 -12.98 -1.72
CA VAL A 260 -25.43 -13.04 -0.84
C VAL A 260 -25.79 -12.80 0.62
N LEU A 261 -25.17 -13.62 1.50
CA LEU A 261 -25.18 -13.43 2.94
C LEU A 261 -23.76 -13.15 3.41
N VAL A 262 -23.55 -12.02 4.10
CA VAL A 262 -22.26 -11.64 4.68
C VAL A 262 -22.33 -11.78 6.19
N THR A 263 -21.43 -12.57 6.78
CA THR A 263 -21.40 -12.84 8.22
C THR A 263 -20.13 -12.24 8.83
N THR A 264 -20.28 -11.57 9.97
CA THR A 264 -19.15 -11.02 10.75
C THR A 264 -18.75 -11.93 11.91
N THR A 265 -17.57 -11.71 12.49
CA THR A 265 -17.09 -12.39 13.72
C THR A 265 -18.07 -12.27 14.90
N LYS A 266 -18.86 -11.19 14.95
CA LYS A 266 -19.89 -10.95 15.97
C LYS A 266 -21.20 -11.72 15.69
N GLY A 267 -21.24 -12.53 14.62
CA GLY A 267 -22.44 -13.29 14.22
C GLY A 267 -23.54 -12.46 13.56
N GLN A 268 -23.25 -11.21 13.21
CA GLN A 268 -24.19 -10.36 12.48
C GLN A 268 -24.29 -10.81 11.01
N LEU A 269 -25.51 -10.80 10.48
CA LEU A 269 -25.82 -11.21 9.11
C LEU A 269 -26.31 -10.02 8.29
N TYR A 270 -25.66 -9.80 7.15
CA TYR A 270 -26.01 -8.76 6.19
C TYR A 270 -26.45 -9.40 4.88
N LYS A 271 -27.66 -9.07 4.44
CA LYS A 271 -28.23 -9.51 3.16
C LYS A 271 -27.82 -8.54 2.06
N ALA A 272 -27.20 -9.01 1.00
CA ALA A 272 -26.72 -8.18 -0.11
C ALA A 272 -27.21 -8.71 -1.47
N ASP A 273 -27.43 -7.80 -2.40
CA ASP A 273 -27.62 -8.10 -3.82
C ASP A 273 -26.25 -8.07 -4.52
N HIS A 274 -25.33 -7.25 -4.03
CA HIS A 274 -23.94 -7.20 -4.48
C HIS A 274 -22.99 -7.04 -3.29
N VAL A 275 -21.80 -7.63 -3.43
CA VAL A 275 -20.69 -7.45 -2.47
C VAL A 275 -19.45 -6.97 -3.21
N ILE A 276 -18.84 -5.88 -2.71
CA ILE A 276 -17.53 -5.40 -3.17
C ILE A 276 -16.49 -5.80 -2.12
N VAL A 277 -15.61 -6.72 -2.48
CA VAL A 277 -14.55 -7.23 -1.60
C VAL A 277 -13.30 -6.39 -1.79
N THR A 278 -12.89 -5.64 -0.75
CA THR A 278 -11.70 -4.77 -0.79
C THR A 278 -10.65 -5.14 0.26
N VAL A 279 -10.74 -6.35 0.80
CA VAL A 279 -9.79 -6.84 1.80
C VAL A 279 -8.37 -6.96 1.21
N PRO A 280 -7.31 -6.71 2.00
CA PRO A 280 -5.93 -6.83 1.55
C PRO A 280 -5.59 -8.22 1.02
N LEU A 281 -4.65 -8.29 0.07
CA LEU A 281 -4.18 -9.57 -0.48
C LEU A 281 -3.64 -10.51 0.61
N GLY A 282 -3.00 -9.98 1.67
CA GLY A 282 -2.54 -10.79 2.81
C GLY A 282 -3.67 -11.50 3.55
N VAL A 283 -4.83 -10.86 3.65
CA VAL A 283 -6.05 -11.47 4.22
C VAL A 283 -6.59 -12.54 3.28
N LEU A 284 -6.67 -12.27 1.96
CA LEU A 284 -7.09 -13.27 0.97
C LEU A 284 -6.16 -14.49 0.98
N LYS A 285 -4.82 -14.28 1.04
CA LYS A 285 -3.86 -15.39 1.16
C LYS A 285 -4.13 -16.28 2.38
N ALA A 286 -4.50 -15.69 3.51
CA ALA A 286 -4.71 -16.42 4.76
C ALA A 286 -6.11 -17.01 4.91
N LYS A 287 -7.14 -16.38 4.34
CA LYS A 287 -8.54 -16.69 4.67
C LYS A 287 -9.42 -17.05 3.46
N HIS A 288 -8.92 -17.06 2.20
CA HIS A 288 -9.78 -17.27 1.02
C HIS A 288 -10.59 -18.58 1.08
N GLU A 289 -10.05 -19.64 1.69
CA GLU A 289 -10.73 -20.94 1.80
C GLU A 289 -11.93 -20.90 2.76
N SER A 290 -11.87 -20.07 3.81
CA SER A 290 -12.94 -19.95 4.82
C SER A 290 -13.87 -18.76 4.57
N LEU A 291 -13.40 -17.76 3.82
CA LEU A 291 -14.13 -16.51 3.60
C LEU A 291 -15.26 -16.65 2.57
N PHE A 292 -15.16 -17.58 1.63
CA PHE A 292 -16.10 -17.69 0.51
C PHE A 292 -16.82 -19.02 0.46
N ILE A 293 -18.15 -18.96 0.32
CA ILE A 293 -19.03 -20.13 0.07
C ILE A 293 -19.90 -19.81 -1.15
N PRO A 294 -19.79 -20.58 -2.25
CA PRO A 294 -18.83 -21.65 -2.51
C PRO A 294 -17.38 -21.13 -2.60
N PRO A 295 -16.36 -22.02 -2.62
CA PRO A 295 -14.97 -21.63 -2.82
C PRO A 295 -14.78 -20.81 -4.09
N LEU A 296 -13.77 -19.91 -4.06
CA LEU A 296 -13.39 -19.14 -5.24
C LEU A 296 -12.95 -20.08 -6.39
N PRO A 297 -13.14 -19.68 -7.67
CA PRO A 297 -12.63 -20.43 -8.81
C PRO A 297 -11.10 -20.59 -8.78
N ASP A 298 -10.60 -21.72 -9.29
CA ASP A 298 -9.18 -22.08 -9.26
C ASP A 298 -8.24 -20.98 -9.79
N TYR A 299 -8.63 -20.31 -10.89
CA TYR A 299 -7.82 -19.24 -11.46
C TYR A 299 -7.62 -18.07 -10.47
N LYS A 300 -8.64 -17.78 -9.64
CA LYS A 300 -8.59 -16.71 -8.65
C LYS A 300 -7.78 -17.13 -7.43
N ILE A 301 -7.94 -18.37 -6.99
CA ILE A 301 -7.13 -18.97 -5.92
C ILE A 301 -5.66 -18.97 -6.32
N GLU A 302 -5.36 -19.40 -7.55
CA GLU A 302 -3.99 -19.40 -8.06
C GLU A 302 -3.41 -17.99 -8.12
N THR A 303 -4.19 -17.00 -8.54
CA THR A 303 -3.78 -15.60 -8.55
C THR A 303 -3.47 -15.09 -7.13
N ILE A 304 -4.35 -15.38 -6.15
CA ILE A 304 -4.14 -15.00 -4.74
C ILE A 304 -2.85 -15.62 -4.20
N LYS A 305 -2.58 -16.88 -4.50
CA LYS A 305 -1.38 -17.60 -4.03
C LYS A 305 -0.09 -17.06 -4.66
N SER A 306 -0.14 -16.75 -5.96
CA SER A 306 1.04 -16.41 -6.75
C SER A 306 1.45 -14.95 -6.69
N LEU A 307 0.51 -13.99 -6.59
CA LEU A 307 0.87 -12.60 -6.38
C LEU A 307 1.75 -12.45 -5.13
N GLY A 308 2.85 -11.68 -5.24
CA GLY A 308 3.70 -11.36 -4.11
C GLY A 308 2.98 -10.43 -3.10
N PHE A 309 3.29 -10.58 -1.83
CA PHE A 309 2.79 -9.71 -0.76
C PHE A 309 3.70 -9.82 0.44
N GLY A 310 4.37 -8.74 0.78
CA GLY A 310 5.36 -8.75 1.88
C GLY A 310 5.17 -7.61 2.85
N SER A 311 6.27 -7.19 3.49
CA SER A 311 6.20 -6.21 4.57
C SER A 311 7.32 -5.20 4.50
N VAL A 312 6.96 -3.95 4.72
CA VAL A 312 7.86 -2.84 5.04
C VAL A 312 7.34 -2.21 6.33
N ALA A 313 8.23 -1.96 7.27
CA ALA A 313 7.87 -1.31 8.53
C ALA A 313 8.59 0.02 8.66
N LYS A 314 7.99 0.93 9.42
CA LYS A 314 8.53 2.26 9.72
C LYS A 314 8.68 2.44 11.23
N ILE A 315 9.76 3.09 11.63
CA ILE A 315 10.01 3.54 12.99
C ILE A 315 10.25 5.03 12.91
N TYR A 316 9.40 5.82 13.58
CA TYR A 316 9.59 7.26 13.75
C TYR A 316 10.18 7.54 15.11
N LEU A 317 11.26 8.32 15.15
CA LEU A 317 11.92 8.79 16.35
C LEU A 317 11.79 10.32 16.43
N MET A 318 11.22 10.83 17.50
CA MET A 318 11.09 12.26 17.76
C MET A 318 12.19 12.72 18.73
N PHE A 319 12.95 13.71 18.34
CA PHE A 319 14.02 14.31 19.14
C PHE A 319 13.64 15.70 19.64
N GLU A 320 14.29 16.16 20.70
CA GLU A 320 14.10 17.54 21.15
C GLU A 320 14.65 18.53 20.11
N LYS A 321 15.81 18.20 19.53
CA LYS A 321 16.47 18.97 18.47
C LYS A 321 17.06 18.03 17.43
N PRO A 322 17.11 18.44 16.16
CA PRO A 322 17.72 17.64 15.11
C PRO A 322 19.25 17.62 15.25
N PHE A 323 19.83 16.54 15.80
CA PHE A 323 21.27 16.38 15.95
C PHE A 323 22.02 16.26 14.62
N TRP A 324 21.30 15.97 13.54
CA TRP A 324 21.83 15.81 12.17
C TRP A 324 22.03 17.13 11.42
N ASN A 325 21.62 18.26 11.98
CA ASN A 325 21.86 19.57 11.40
C ASN A 325 23.18 20.15 11.98
N LEU A 326 24.22 20.23 11.13
CA LEU A 326 25.52 20.76 11.48
C LEU A 326 25.73 22.14 10.85
N GLY A 327 25.40 23.22 11.56
CA GLY A 327 25.44 24.58 11.03
C GLY A 327 24.46 24.74 9.85
N ASP A 328 24.98 25.17 8.70
CA ASP A 328 24.18 25.36 7.48
C ASP A 328 23.97 24.05 6.68
N ARG A 329 24.65 22.96 7.08
CA ARG A 329 24.52 21.64 6.40
C ARG A 329 23.27 20.92 6.90
N ARG A 330 22.37 20.58 5.98
CA ARG A 330 21.21 19.71 6.22
C ARG A 330 21.51 18.33 5.64
N VAL A 331 21.44 17.30 6.45
CA VAL A 331 21.44 15.91 5.99
C VAL A 331 20.00 15.47 5.86
N LEU A 332 19.61 14.99 4.67
CA LEU A 332 18.26 14.54 4.40
C LEU A 332 18.12 13.03 4.54
N HIS A 333 19.21 12.29 4.32
CA HIS A 333 19.21 10.84 4.38
C HIS A 333 20.59 10.30 4.79
N PHE A 334 20.58 9.37 5.73
CA PHE A 334 21.71 8.51 6.08
C PHE A 334 21.50 7.15 5.46
N THR A 335 22.44 6.67 4.66
CA THR A 335 22.44 5.32 4.12
C THR A 335 23.43 4.46 4.89
N PHE A 336 22.96 3.34 5.42
CA PHE A 336 23.72 2.41 6.25
C PHE A 336 24.15 1.21 5.44
N ILE A 337 25.45 1.00 5.32
CA ILE A 337 26.04 -0.13 4.57
C ILE A 337 26.84 -1.00 5.53
N TRP A 338 26.34 -2.20 5.76
CA TRP A 338 26.98 -3.18 6.63
C TRP A 338 28.21 -3.79 5.99
N ASN A 339 29.36 -3.68 6.66
CA ASN A 339 30.54 -4.46 6.28
C ASN A 339 30.30 -5.95 6.56
N ASP A 340 30.92 -6.83 5.80
CA ASP A 340 30.66 -8.27 5.84
C ASP A 340 30.91 -8.91 7.22
N ALA A 341 31.93 -8.48 7.95
CA ALA A 341 32.25 -9.00 9.27
C ALA A 341 31.15 -8.70 10.30
N GLU A 342 30.74 -7.44 10.41
CA GLU A 342 29.71 -6.97 11.34
C GLU A 342 28.34 -7.55 10.97
N ARG A 343 28.04 -7.63 9.66
CA ARG A 343 26.82 -8.26 9.16
C ARG A 343 26.76 -9.74 9.56
N THR A 344 27.85 -10.47 9.39
CA THR A 344 27.95 -11.88 9.76
C THR A 344 27.82 -12.08 11.28
N ALA A 345 28.43 -11.20 12.07
CA ALA A 345 28.29 -11.24 13.52
C ALA A 345 26.82 -11.03 13.93
N LEU A 346 26.15 -10.01 13.36
CA LEU A 346 24.77 -9.70 13.68
C LEU A 346 23.78 -10.78 13.24
N GLN A 347 24.08 -11.54 12.18
CA GLN A 347 23.27 -12.69 11.76
C GLN A 347 23.18 -13.81 12.80
N ASN A 348 24.13 -13.86 13.73
CA ASN A 348 24.13 -14.82 14.85
C ASN A 348 23.42 -14.30 16.11
N GLU A 349 22.97 -13.04 16.10
CA GLU A 349 22.24 -12.41 17.21
C GLU A 349 20.74 -12.42 16.90
N THR A 350 20.02 -13.48 17.27
CA THR A 350 18.61 -13.71 16.88
C THR A 350 17.70 -12.51 17.13
N GLU A 351 17.85 -11.81 18.26
CA GLU A 351 16.99 -10.69 18.63
C GLU A 351 17.33 -9.38 17.87
N LYS A 352 18.53 -9.29 17.29
CA LYS A 352 19.02 -8.08 16.60
C LYS A 352 19.16 -8.26 15.09
N THR A 353 18.98 -9.48 14.56
CA THR A 353 19.12 -9.76 13.14
C THR A 353 18.25 -8.84 12.27
N TRP A 354 17.12 -8.40 12.75
CA TRP A 354 16.22 -7.48 12.06
C TRP A 354 16.85 -6.13 11.71
N LEU A 355 17.91 -5.69 12.45
CA LEU A 355 18.64 -4.47 12.14
C LEU A 355 19.30 -4.52 10.75
N LEU A 356 19.60 -5.71 10.25
CA LEU A 356 20.07 -5.89 8.87
C LEU A 356 19.05 -5.46 7.81
N GLY A 357 17.79 -5.34 8.18
CA GLY A 357 16.73 -4.81 7.30
C GLY A 357 16.66 -3.29 7.24
N ILE A 358 17.50 -2.59 8.02
CA ILE A 358 17.56 -1.12 8.01
C ILE A 358 18.56 -0.66 6.96
N SER A 359 18.06 -0.01 5.91
CA SER A 359 18.88 0.58 4.85
C SER A 359 19.38 1.98 5.20
N GLY A 360 18.80 2.63 6.23
CA GLY A 360 19.17 3.97 6.61
C GLY A 360 18.12 4.69 7.47
N ALA A 361 18.36 5.95 7.71
CA ALA A 361 17.43 6.85 8.40
C ALA A 361 17.27 8.14 7.58
N ARG A 362 16.05 8.67 7.50
CA ARG A 362 15.74 9.89 6.76
C ARG A 362 15.03 10.91 7.60
N THR A 363 15.24 12.18 7.30
CA THR A 363 14.47 13.26 7.89
C THR A 363 13.06 13.27 7.30
N VAL A 364 12.07 13.69 8.09
CA VAL A 364 10.68 13.79 7.64
C VAL A 364 10.40 15.23 7.22
N GLU A 365 9.94 15.42 5.99
CA GLU A 365 9.64 16.74 5.45
C GLU A 365 8.58 17.45 6.27
N HIS A 366 8.72 18.76 6.43
CA HIS A 366 7.87 19.61 7.28
C HIS A 366 7.87 19.23 8.78
N LYS A 367 8.76 18.33 9.23
CA LYS A 367 8.83 17.82 10.61
C LYS A 367 10.28 17.72 11.05
N PRO A 368 10.92 18.87 11.37
CA PRO A 368 12.38 19.00 11.45
C PRO A 368 13.05 18.20 12.57
N ASN A 369 12.29 17.73 13.56
CA ASN A 369 12.78 16.96 14.70
C ASN A 369 12.48 15.46 14.63
N LEU A 370 12.05 14.96 13.46
CA LEU A 370 11.75 13.55 13.23
C LEU A 370 12.78 12.88 12.34
N LEU A 371 13.19 11.67 12.74
CA LEU A 371 13.82 10.69 11.86
C LEU A 371 12.85 9.54 11.60
N GLU A 372 12.85 9.07 10.38
CA GLU A 372 12.14 7.88 9.93
C GLU A 372 13.16 6.81 9.55
N VAL A 373 13.00 5.62 10.11
CA VAL A 373 13.78 4.42 9.80
C VAL A 373 12.88 3.41 9.14
N TRP A 374 13.30 2.87 7.99
CA TRP A 374 12.58 1.81 7.30
C TRP A 374 13.24 0.47 7.52
N VAL A 375 12.41 -0.54 7.78
CA VAL A 375 12.81 -1.94 7.91
C VAL A 375 12.12 -2.73 6.81
N ALA A 376 12.90 -3.40 5.95
CA ALA A 376 12.37 -4.05 4.74
C ALA A 376 12.34 -5.57 4.84
N GLY A 377 11.44 -6.18 4.10
CA GLY A 377 11.36 -7.61 3.85
C GLY A 377 11.07 -8.45 5.10
N LYS A 378 11.70 -9.63 5.18
CA LYS A 378 11.56 -10.54 6.32
C LYS A 378 11.93 -9.89 7.66
N TYR A 379 12.86 -8.95 7.65
CA TYR A 379 13.32 -8.24 8.84
C TYR A 379 12.23 -7.36 9.47
N ALA A 380 11.30 -6.84 8.67
CA ALA A 380 10.14 -6.10 9.18
C ALA A 380 9.22 -7.02 10.01
N LYS A 381 9.06 -8.27 9.59
CA LYS A 381 8.28 -9.27 10.31
C LYS A 381 8.91 -9.62 11.66
N ASP A 382 10.23 -9.84 11.67
CA ASP A 382 10.98 -10.16 12.88
C ASP A 382 10.92 -9.00 13.88
N MET A 383 11.10 -7.76 13.42
CA MET A 383 10.98 -6.55 14.23
C MET A 383 9.60 -6.40 14.88
N GLU A 384 8.53 -6.67 14.13
CA GLU A 384 7.17 -6.50 14.65
C GLU A 384 6.83 -7.42 15.84
N LEU A 385 7.53 -8.53 15.98
CA LEU A 385 7.36 -9.48 17.09
C LEU A 385 8.00 -9.02 18.40
N LEU A 386 8.87 -8.01 18.36
CA LEU A 386 9.58 -7.49 19.53
C LEU A 386 8.75 -6.45 20.29
N LEU A 387 9.10 -6.27 21.56
CA LEU A 387 8.54 -5.18 22.39
C LEU A 387 9.10 -3.82 21.95
N ASP A 388 8.30 -2.77 22.15
CA ASP A 388 8.66 -1.40 21.75
C ASP A 388 9.97 -0.93 22.41
N GLU A 389 10.22 -1.29 23.67
CA GLU A 389 11.46 -0.97 24.37
C GLU A 389 12.69 -1.62 23.71
N ALA A 390 12.60 -2.89 23.33
CA ALA A 390 13.69 -3.58 22.63
C ALA A 390 13.95 -2.96 21.26
N ILE A 391 12.92 -2.60 20.53
CA ILE A 391 13.04 -1.94 19.23
C ILE A 391 13.71 -0.57 19.37
N LEU A 392 13.29 0.24 20.36
CA LEU A 392 13.90 1.52 20.62
C LEU A 392 15.39 1.37 20.93
N ASN A 393 15.75 0.50 21.88
CA ASN A 393 17.13 0.26 22.28
C ASN A 393 18.00 -0.22 21.11
N HIS A 394 17.51 -1.19 20.33
CA HIS A 394 18.25 -1.71 19.18
C HIS A 394 18.38 -0.66 18.07
N THR A 395 17.33 0.14 17.82
CA THR A 395 17.39 1.21 16.82
C THR A 395 18.39 2.28 17.22
N MET A 396 18.42 2.66 18.50
CA MET A 396 19.39 3.62 19.01
C MET A 396 20.82 3.07 18.95
N GLU A 397 21.04 1.80 19.34
CA GLU A 397 22.33 1.12 19.16
C GLU A 397 22.80 1.16 17.70
N ASN A 398 21.87 0.95 16.75
CA ASN A 398 22.18 1.03 15.33
C ASN A 398 22.55 2.47 14.90
N LEU A 399 21.80 3.47 15.34
CA LEU A 399 22.13 4.87 15.05
C LEU A 399 23.49 5.28 15.64
N HIS A 400 23.78 4.92 16.88
CA HIS A 400 25.09 5.14 17.50
C HIS A 400 26.23 4.46 16.73
N ARG A 401 26.04 3.20 16.30
CA ARG A 401 27.04 2.46 15.51
C ARG A 401 27.47 3.20 14.25
N PHE A 402 26.50 3.74 13.50
CA PHE A 402 26.77 4.39 12.23
C PHE A 402 27.13 5.87 12.36
N LEU A 403 26.61 6.58 13.37
CA LEU A 403 26.64 8.05 13.40
C LEU A 403 27.59 8.66 14.42
N ASP A 404 27.96 7.98 15.53
CA ASP A 404 28.71 8.59 16.65
C ASP A 404 30.09 9.20 16.30
N LYS A 405 30.68 8.76 15.20
CA LYS A 405 31.94 9.37 14.72
C LYS A 405 31.77 10.81 14.23
N HIS A 406 30.57 11.16 13.78
CA HIS A 406 30.31 12.41 13.09
C HIS A 406 29.24 13.27 13.77
N TYR A 407 28.38 12.65 14.58
CA TYR A 407 27.21 13.27 15.21
C TYR A 407 27.18 12.95 16.71
N THR A 408 26.62 13.87 17.49
CA THR A 408 26.26 13.58 18.88
C THR A 408 24.81 13.11 18.89
N VAL A 409 24.62 11.81 18.77
CA VAL A 409 23.28 11.21 18.73
C VAL A 409 22.64 11.38 20.12
N SER A 410 21.50 12.05 20.18
CA SER A 410 20.73 12.25 21.41
C SER A 410 19.65 11.20 21.56
N GLU A 411 19.16 10.99 22.79
CA GLU A 411 18.00 10.13 23.03
C GLU A 411 16.72 10.75 22.45
N PRO A 412 15.84 9.95 21.84
CA PRO A 412 14.57 10.44 21.35
C PRO A 412 13.57 10.64 22.50
N LEU A 413 12.72 11.64 22.37
CA LEU A 413 11.62 11.92 23.30
C LEU A 413 10.52 10.86 23.21
N SER A 414 10.30 10.29 22.02
CA SER A 414 9.30 9.26 21.78
C SER A 414 9.57 8.50 20.48
N MET A 415 9.01 7.32 20.43
CA MET A 415 9.03 6.43 19.26
C MET A 415 7.60 6.05 18.87
N LEU A 416 7.36 5.94 17.56
CA LEU A 416 6.14 5.35 16.99
C LEU A 416 6.53 4.39 15.87
N ARG A 417 5.94 3.20 15.84
CA ARG A 417 6.23 2.21 14.80
C ARG A 417 5.00 1.60 14.18
N THR A 418 5.17 0.98 13.02
CA THR A 418 4.13 0.23 12.32
C THR A 418 4.05 -1.22 12.79
N ARG A 419 2.87 -1.84 12.56
CA ARG A 419 2.58 -3.26 12.81
C ARG A 419 1.64 -3.78 11.73
N TRP A 420 2.13 -3.86 10.49
CA TRP A 420 1.31 -4.27 9.35
C TRP A 420 1.23 -5.78 9.17
N TYR A 421 2.34 -6.48 9.44
CA TYR A 421 2.42 -7.93 9.27
C TYR A 421 1.67 -8.69 10.36
N THR A 422 1.88 -8.30 11.61
CA THR A 422 1.27 -8.95 12.78
C THR A 422 -0.21 -8.61 12.93
N ASN A 423 -0.69 -7.54 12.27
CA ASN A 423 -2.11 -7.20 12.27
C ASN A 423 -2.89 -8.19 11.37
N PRO A 424 -3.87 -8.96 11.94
CA PRO A 424 -4.62 -9.99 11.20
C PRO A 424 -5.48 -9.43 10.06
N HIS A 425 -5.78 -8.12 10.07
CA HIS A 425 -6.59 -7.44 9.05
C HIS A 425 -5.78 -6.93 7.86
N PHE A 426 -4.43 -7.03 7.91
CA PHE A 426 -3.55 -6.63 6.80
C PHE A 426 -2.58 -7.73 6.38
N ARG A 427 -1.82 -8.30 7.34
CA ARG A 427 -0.83 -9.36 7.15
C ARG A 427 0.30 -8.99 6.19
N GLY A 428 0.67 -7.73 6.15
CA GLY A 428 1.69 -7.13 5.29
C GLY A 428 1.29 -5.78 4.73
N THR A 429 2.06 -5.26 3.77
CA THR A 429 1.92 -3.88 3.30
C THR A 429 1.30 -3.76 1.92
N TYR A 430 1.94 -4.25 0.85
CA TYR A 430 1.41 -4.15 -0.51
C TYR A 430 1.88 -5.30 -1.40
N SER A 431 1.20 -5.42 -2.56
CA SER A 431 1.43 -6.51 -3.51
C SER A 431 2.59 -6.19 -4.45
N TYR A 432 3.19 -7.24 -5.03
CA TYR A 432 4.18 -7.14 -6.09
C TYR A 432 4.06 -8.30 -7.08
N ARG A 433 4.72 -8.17 -8.22
CA ARG A 433 4.81 -9.23 -9.21
C ARG A 433 5.92 -10.21 -8.82
N SER A 434 5.54 -11.42 -8.44
CA SER A 434 6.49 -12.47 -8.10
C SER A 434 6.93 -13.29 -9.31
N VAL A 435 8.03 -14.02 -9.18
CA VAL A 435 8.47 -15.02 -10.17
C VAL A 435 7.37 -16.05 -10.46
N GLU A 436 6.57 -16.40 -9.44
CA GLU A 436 5.46 -17.36 -9.59
C GLU A 436 4.31 -16.80 -10.43
N THR A 437 4.05 -15.48 -10.39
CA THR A 437 3.02 -14.87 -11.25
C THR A 437 3.35 -15.05 -12.72
N GLU A 438 4.61 -14.90 -13.09
CA GLU A 438 5.04 -15.07 -14.48
C GLU A 438 5.05 -16.54 -14.91
N LYS A 439 5.56 -17.44 -14.08
CA LYS A 439 5.56 -18.87 -14.35
C LYS A 439 4.15 -19.43 -14.58
N LYS A 440 3.19 -18.97 -13.78
CA LYS A 440 1.80 -19.44 -13.83
C LYS A 440 0.90 -18.59 -14.72
N LYS A 441 1.43 -17.50 -15.27
CA LYS A 441 0.71 -16.55 -16.14
C LYS A 441 -0.60 -16.04 -15.51
N VAL A 442 -0.53 -15.69 -14.23
CA VAL A 442 -1.63 -15.10 -13.48
C VAL A 442 -1.32 -13.64 -13.17
N PHE A 443 -2.34 -12.78 -13.20
CA PHE A 443 -2.18 -11.33 -13.19
C PHE A 443 -3.24 -10.66 -12.31
N PRO A 444 -2.99 -9.45 -11.79
CA PRO A 444 -3.93 -8.72 -10.93
C PRO A 444 -5.37 -8.63 -11.48
N GLU A 445 -5.52 -8.46 -12.79
CA GLU A 445 -6.85 -8.40 -13.42
C GLU A 445 -7.63 -9.72 -13.35
N MET A 446 -6.97 -10.85 -13.09
CA MET A 446 -7.67 -12.12 -12.81
C MET A 446 -8.29 -12.08 -11.41
N LEU A 447 -7.65 -11.40 -10.46
CA LEU A 447 -8.23 -11.15 -9.14
C LEU A 447 -9.40 -10.16 -9.23
N GLU A 448 -9.33 -9.16 -10.11
CA GLU A 448 -10.38 -8.16 -10.30
C GLU A 448 -11.67 -8.74 -10.91
N ARG A 449 -11.57 -9.80 -11.74
CA ARG A 449 -12.74 -10.37 -12.45
C ARG A 449 -13.91 -10.63 -11.50
N PRO A 450 -15.12 -10.12 -11.81
CA PRO A 450 -16.30 -10.38 -11.00
C PRO A 450 -16.72 -11.85 -11.05
N LEU A 451 -17.44 -12.27 -10.01
CA LEU A 451 -18.10 -13.58 -9.97
C LEU A 451 -19.61 -13.40 -10.11
N GLU A 452 -20.28 -14.49 -10.51
CA GLU A 452 -21.75 -14.58 -10.57
C GLU A 452 -22.40 -13.36 -11.26
N ASN A 453 -21.90 -13.03 -12.46
CA ASN A 453 -22.40 -11.91 -13.29
C ASN A 453 -22.37 -10.54 -12.57
N GLY A 454 -21.41 -10.31 -11.67
CA GLY A 454 -21.24 -9.06 -10.95
C GLY A 454 -21.91 -9.04 -9.58
N THR A 455 -22.36 -10.17 -9.06
CA THR A 455 -22.84 -10.28 -7.68
C THR A 455 -21.70 -10.09 -6.67
N ILE A 456 -20.51 -10.68 -6.95
CA ILE A 456 -19.29 -10.48 -6.16
C ILE A 456 -18.26 -9.74 -7.01
N LEU A 457 -17.85 -8.57 -6.53
CA LEU A 457 -16.85 -7.70 -7.13
C LEU A 457 -15.61 -7.68 -6.26
N PHE A 458 -14.45 -7.51 -6.89
CA PHE A 458 -13.18 -7.38 -6.18
C PHE A 458 -12.52 -6.06 -6.55
N ALA A 459 -12.03 -5.34 -5.54
CA ALA A 459 -11.30 -4.10 -5.71
C ALA A 459 -10.19 -3.98 -4.64
N GLY A 460 -9.30 -3.03 -4.77
CA GLY A 460 -8.12 -2.85 -3.94
C GLY A 460 -6.86 -2.77 -4.79
N GLU A 461 -5.75 -2.33 -4.21
CA GLU A 461 -4.50 -2.13 -4.94
C GLU A 461 -4.01 -3.38 -5.69
N ALA A 462 -4.18 -4.57 -5.08
CA ALA A 462 -3.73 -5.84 -5.66
C ALA A 462 -4.56 -6.32 -6.86
N THR A 463 -5.68 -5.67 -7.18
CA THR A 463 -6.53 -5.98 -8.33
C THR A 463 -6.23 -5.10 -9.53
N HIS A 464 -5.46 -4.01 -9.34
CA HIS A 464 -5.21 -3.05 -10.40
C HIS A 464 -4.11 -3.56 -11.34
N LYS A 465 -4.37 -3.49 -12.64
CA LYS A 465 -3.51 -4.07 -13.68
C LYS A 465 -2.08 -3.49 -13.68
N ASP A 466 -1.97 -2.17 -13.67
CA ASP A 466 -0.75 -1.43 -13.93
C ASP A 466 -0.40 -0.38 -12.87
N ARG A 467 -1.19 -0.26 -11.78
CA ARG A 467 -0.96 0.59 -10.62
C ARG A 467 -1.22 -0.13 -9.30
N PHE A 468 -0.90 -1.42 -9.28
CA PHE A 468 -0.91 -2.18 -8.02
C PHE A 468 0.02 -1.53 -6.98
N SER A 469 -0.15 -1.87 -5.73
CA SER A 469 0.66 -1.37 -4.60
C SER A 469 0.47 0.13 -4.26
N THR A 470 -0.42 0.84 -4.96
CA THR A 470 -0.62 2.29 -4.78
C THR A 470 -2.01 2.65 -4.30
N VAL A 471 -2.12 3.81 -3.62
CA VAL A 471 -3.41 4.39 -3.24
C VAL A 471 -4.20 4.82 -4.48
N ASP A 472 -3.51 5.31 -5.51
CA ASP A 472 -4.09 5.65 -6.80
C ASP A 472 -4.81 4.45 -7.44
N GLY A 473 -4.12 3.31 -7.54
CA GLY A 473 -4.71 2.07 -8.05
C GLY A 473 -5.84 1.52 -7.18
N ALA A 474 -5.75 1.70 -5.86
CA ALA A 474 -6.82 1.31 -4.95
C ALA A 474 -8.09 2.13 -5.21
N ILE A 475 -7.99 3.45 -5.34
CA ILE A 475 -9.12 4.34 -5.66
C ILE A 475 -9.69 4.00 -7.03
N ALA A 476 -8.85 3.85 -8.05
CA ALA A 476 -9.26 3.52 -9.41
C ALA A 476 -10.06 2.20 -9.45
N SER A 477 -9.59 1.17 -8.74
CA SER A 477 -10.28 -0.13 -8.68
C SER A 477 -11.63 -0.04 -7.98
N GLY A 478 -11.72 0.76 -6.90
CA GLY A 478 -12.99 1.02 -6.20
C GLY A 478 -14.01 1.73 -7.10
N TRP A 479 -13.57 2.77 -7.82
CA TRP A 479 -14.43 3.46 -8.79
C TRP A 479 -14.88 2.53 -9.91
N LYS A 480 -14.00 1.69 -10.44
CA LYS A 480 -14.33 0.71 -11.48
C LYS A 480 -15.40 -0.29 -11.01
N ALA A 481 -15.31 -0.75 -9.76
CA ALA A 481 -16.33 -1.63 -9.19
C ALA A 481 -17.68 -0.90 -9.04
N ALA A 482 -17.67 0.36 -8.58
CA ALA A 482 -18.87 1.18 -8.48
C ALA A 482 -19.49 1.45 -9.87
N ASP A 483 -18.67 1.83 -10.89
CA ASP A 483 -19.14 2.09 -12.26
C ASP A 483 -19.85 0.88 -12.85
N ARG A 484 -19.36 -0.32 -12.58
CA ARG A 484 -20.04 -1.54 -13.05
C ARG A 484 -21.45 -1.66 -12.50
N LEU A 485 -21.66 -1.36 -11.21
CA LEU A 485 -22.99 -1.37 -10.61
C LEU A 485 -23.85 -0.20 -11.11
N ILE A 486 -23.29 0.99 -11.23
CA ILE A 486 -24.00 2.17 -11.76
C ILE A 486 -24.52 1.85 -13.16
N ASN A 487 -23.68 1.35 -14.06
CA ASN A 487 -24.09 0.99 -15.42
C ASN A 487 -25.13 -0.13 -15.45
N GLN A 488 -25.05 -1.10 -14.53
CA GLN A 488 -26.03 -2.18 -14.42
C GLN A 488 -27.42 -1.69 -14.02
N TYR A 489 -27.49 -0.62 -13.22
CA TYR A 489 -28.74 -0.06 -12.70
C TYR A 489 -29.11 1.29 -13.31
N GLU A 490 -28.43 1.74 -14.37
CA GLU A 490 -28.63 3.07 -14.99
C GLU A 490 -30.09 3.35 -15.37
N THR A 491 -30.81 2.33 -15.82
CA THR A 491 -32.22 2.45 -16.21
C THR A 491 -33.18 2.53 -15.02
N LEU A 492 -32.72 2.23 -13.80
CA LEU A 492 -33.55 2.16 -12.59
C LEU A 492 -33.29 3.36 -11.64
N LEU A 493 -32.22 4.12 -11.88
CA LEU A 493 -31.88 5.27 -11.07
C LEU A 493 -32.46 6.55 -11.68
N PRO A 494 -32.96 7.49 -10.87
CA PRO A 494 -33.41 8.78 -11.40
C PRO A 494 -32.23 9.51 -12.02
N VAL A 495 -32.41 9.96 -13.26
CA VAL A 495 -31.44 10.87 -13.91
C VAL A 495 -31.37 12.13 -13.06
N ASN A 496 -30.25 12.35 -12.36
CA ASN A 496 -30.01 13.60 -11.67
C ASN A 496 -29.90 14.71 -12.73
N GLY A 497 -30.96 15.52 -12.86
CA GLY A 497 -31.04 16.71 -13.68
C GLY A 497 -30.35 17.90 -13.01
#